data_eaa23bb975aaf370990842d44a0f6d55
#
_entry.id   eaa23bb975aaf370990842d44a0f6d55
#
_cell.length_a   1.000
_cell.length_b   1.000
_cell.length_c   1.000
_cell.angle_alpha   90.00
_cell.angle_beta   90.00
_cell.angle_gamma   90.00
#
_symmetry.space_group_name_H-M   'P 1'
#
loop_
_entity.id
_entity.type
_entity.pdbx_description
1 polymer ?
#
loop_
_entity_poly.entity_id
_entity_poly.type
_entity_poly.pdbx_seq_one_letter_code
_entity_poly.pdbx_strand_id
1 'polypeptide(L)'
;MTCKALSRWSFNPCSCLEQQWGLCIKKYVDVATSFEVQGLADSKYGKQLQQNLEAQKGQLKKEGTRWEADRERARAQSMWYGPDRPKWLGPLPFEYPAHLRGELPGDYGYDPLSLGREPAKLDRYFELELLHARWAMLGALGALLPEALQLAGTADFLEPVWWNVGYAKLSTDEDLNYLGVAGLRVAGGQGVAIIAFCQVLLMFGPEYARACGIDALEPLGVYLPGDKNYPGGWPFDPLNLSKDPAMFEDMRVKEIKNGRLAMVAWLGFAAQAAVTRQGPLMNLMEVVGTR
;
A
#
# COMPACT_ATOMS: atom_id res chain seq x y z
N MET A 1 -9.21 42.69 3.61
CA MET A 1 -10.15 41.94 4.47
C MET A 1 -9.39 40.89 5.23
N THR A 2 -9.37 41.03 6.52
CA THR A 2 -8.48 40.41 7.50
C THR A 2 -8.82 38.94 7.74
N CYS A 3 -7.86 38.05 7.52
CA CYS A 3 -7.88 36.68 8.04
C CYS A 3 -7.72 36.72 9.56
N LYS A 4 -8.76 36.35 10.30
CA LYS A 4 -8.69 36.11 11.74
C LYS A 4 -8.15 34.71 12.01
N ALA A 5 -7.03 34.71 12.62
CA ALA A 5 -6.35 33.91 13.65
C ALA A 5 -6.83 32.51 13.99
N LEU A 6 -5.90 31.55 13.84
CA LEU A 6 -5.32 30.68 14.88
C LEU A 6 -6.31 29.92 15.78
N SER A 7 -6.59 28.66 15.42
CA SER A 7 -6.46 27.56 16.38
C SER A 7 -6.69 26.21 15.69
N ARG A 8 -5.77 25.30 15.92
CA ARG A 8 -5.67 23.88 15.58
C ARG A 8 -4.86 23.57 14.35
N TRP A 9 -3.68 23.11 14.61
CA TRP A 9 -2.77 22.45 13.69
C TRP A 9 -3.39 21.14 13.21
N SER A 10 -4.18 21.21 12.15
CA SER A 10 -4.36 20.09 11.23
C SER A 10 -3.68 20.51 9.93
N PHE A 11 -2.42 20.17 9.81
CA PHE A 11 -1.71 20.28 8.55
C PHE A 11 -2.34 19.27 7.58
N ASN A 12 -3.24 19.76 6.75
CA ASN A 12 -3.69 19.08 5.54
C ASN A 12 -3.11 19.90 4.36
N PRO A 13 -1.88 19.60 3.92
CA PRO A 13 -1.22 20.37 2.86
C PRO A 13 -1.96 20.27 1.51
N CYS A 14 -2.81 19.25 1.35
CA CYS A 14 -3.59 19.05 0.12
C CYS A 14 -4.74 20.05 -0.03
N SER A 15 -5.38 20.53 1.04
CA SER A 15 -6.60 21.33 0.92
C SER A 15 -6.39 22.75 0.37
N CYS A 16 -5.19 23.31 0.45
CA CYS A 16 -4.89 24.66 -0.03
C CYS A 16 -4.41 24.68 -1.49
N LEU A 17 -3.73 23.63 -1.93
CA LEU A 17 -3.27 23.47 -3.32
C LEU A 17 -4.37 22.93 -4.23
N GLU A 18 -5.25 22.05 -3.73
CA GLU A 18 -6.38 21.52 -4.48
C GLU A 18 -7.38 22.61 -4.91
N GLN A 19 -7.67 23.59 -4.05
CA GLN A 19 -8.61 24.66 -4.42
C GLN A 19 -8.09 25.61 -5.50
N GLN A 20 -6.78 25.84 -5.58
CA GLN A 20 -6.23 26.75 -6.59
C GLN A 20 -5.86 26.06 -7.90
N TRP A 21 -5.29 24.87 -7.86
CA TRP A 21 -4.88 24.14 -9.07
C TRP A 21 -6.00 23.33 -9.68
N GLY A 22 -6.84 22.71 -8.86
CA GLY A 22 -8.04 21.98 -9.32
C GLY A 22 -9.04 22.90 -10.04
N LEU A 23 -9.25 24.14 -9.55
CA LEU A 23 -10.09 25.13 -10.23
C LEU A 23 -9.46 25.64 -11.54
N CYS A 24 -8.14 25.74 -11.62
CA CYS A 24 -7.47 26.20 -12.83
C CYS A 24 -7.45 25.11 -13.91
N ILE A 25 -7.16 23.85 -13.56
CA ILE A 25 -7.18 22.73 -14.50
C ILE A 25 -8.61 22.39 -14.91
N LYS A 26 -9.56 22.39 -13.97
CA LYS A 26 -10.97 22.16 -14.27
C LYS A 26 -11.52 23.22 -15.23
N LYS A 27 -11.17 24.48 -15.04
CA LYS A 27 -11.54 25.56 -15.95
C LYS A 27 -10.92 25.45 -17.34
N TYR A 28 -9.68 24.95 -17.44
CA TYR A 28 -9.00 24.73 -18.72
C TYR A 28 -9.55 23.49 -19.45
N VAL A 29 -9.83 22.41 -18.72
CA VAL A 29 -10.45 21.21 -19.28
C VAL A 29 -11.89 21.48 -19.69
N ASP A 30 -12.67 22.19 -18.85
CA ASP A 30 -14.07 22.56 -19.16
C ASP A 30 -14.17 23.50 -20.38
N VAL A 31 -13.20 24.37 -20.60
CA VAL A 31 -13.17 25.25 -21.78
C VAL A 31 -12.70 24.53 -23.05
N ALA A 32 -11.72 23.60 -22.93
CA ALA A 32 -11.25 22.85 -24.09
C ALA A 32 -12.23 21.75 -24.53
N THR A 33 -12.97 21.15 -23.59
CA THR A 33 -13.97 20.12 -23.89
C THR A 33 -15.33 20.67 -24.32
N SER A 34 -15.64 21.94 -24.01
CA SER A 34 -16.96 22.50 -24.28
C SER A 34 -17.20 22.85 -25.76
N PHE A 35 -16.17 23.06 -26.57
CA PHE A 35 -16.37 23.53 -27.97
C PHE A 35 -16.39 22.44 -29.04
N GLU A 36 -15.66 21.34 -28.87
CA GLU A 36 -15.62 20.27 -29.90
C GLU A 36 -16.44 19.03 -29.54
N VAL A 37 -16.65 18.77 -28.24
CA VAL A 37 -17.32 17.54 -27.79
C VAL A 37 -18.85 17.68 -27.81
N GLN A 38 -19.42 18.88 -27.71
CA GLN A 38 -20.86 19.07 -27.72
C GLN A 38 -21.50 18.66 -29.06
N GLY A 39 -20.87 18.95 -30.18
CA GLY A 39 -21.38 18.54 -31.50
C GLY A 39 -21.37 17.03 -31.74
N LEU A 40 -20.39 16.33 -31.14
CA LEU A 40 -20.30 14.87 -31.18
C LEU A 40 -21.25 14.20 -30.17
N ALA A 41 -21.47 14.80 -29.01
CA ALA A 41 -22.38 14.30 -27.98
C ALA A 41 -23.85 14.38 -28.44
N ASP A 42 -24.21 15.40 -29.22
CA ASP A 42 -25.57 15.59 -29.77
C ASP A 42 -25.85 14.72 -31.00
N SER A 43 -24.83 14.10 -31.57
CA SER A 43 -24.99 13.16 -32.67
C SER A 43 -25.74 11.89 -32.22
N LYS A 44 -26.39 11.21 -33.14
CA LYS A 44 -27.09 9.94 -32.87
C LYS A 44 -26.16 8.89 -32.23
N TYR A 45 -24.91 8.86 -32.66
CA TYR A 45 -23.86 7.99 -32.09
C TYR A 45 -23.44 8.42 -30.67
N GLY A 46 -23.30 9.71 -30.42
CA GLY A 46 -22.97 10.23 -29.09
C GLY A 46 -24.03 9.91 -28.06
N LYS A 47 -25.31 10.07 -28.41
CA LYS A 47 -26.45 9.72 -27.54
C LYS A 47 -26.49 8.20 -27.26
N GLN A 48 -26.24 7.35 -28.26
CA GLN A 48 -26.16 5.91 -28.04
C GLN A 48 -24.98 5.51 -27.14
N LEU A 49 -23.82 6.15 -27.33
CA LEU A 49 -22.65 5.90 -26.48
C LEU A 49 -22.93 6.31 -25.03
N GLN A 50 -23.53 7.48 -24.81
CA GLN A 50 -23.92 7.93 -23.47
C GLN A 50 -24.92 6.97 -22.82
N GLN A 51 -25.95 6.54 -23.52
CA GLN A 51 -26.91 5.56 -23.00
C GLN A 51 -26.26 4.24 -22.65
N ASN A 52 -25.34 3.75 -23.49
CA ASN A 52 -24.60 2.52 -23.19
C ASN A 52 -23.69 2.69 -21.98
N LEU A 53 -23.01 3.82 -21.85
CA LEU A 53 -22.17 4.13 -20.68
C LEU A 53 -22.99 4.26 -19.40
N GLU A 54 -24.15 4.89 -19.46
CA GLU A 54 -25.07 5.00 -18.31
C GLU A 54 -25.61 3.62 -17.91
N ALA A 55 -25.98 2.80 -18.88
CA ALA A 55 -26.43 1.43 -18.65
C ALA A 55 -25.33 0.59 -18.00
N GLN A 56 -24.09 0.68 -18.53
CA GLN A 56 -22.93 -0.01 -17.93
C GLN A 56 -22.63 0.49 -16.52
N LYS A 57 -22.63 1.80 -16.27
CA LYS A 57 -22.47 2.37 -14.93
C LYS A 57 -23.56 1.88 -13.98
N GLY A 58 -24.81 1.78 -14.45
CA GLY A 58 -25.93 1.24 -13.67
C GLY A 58 -25.76 -0.25 -13.32
N GLN A 59 -25.23 -1.05 -14.25
CA GLN A 59 -24.91 -2.46 -13.99
C GLN A 59 -23.74 -2.61 -13.00
N LEU A 60 -22.65 -1.90 -13.20
CA LEU A 60 -21.50 -1.91 -12.30
C LEU A 60 -21.88 -1.48 -10.88
N LYS A 61 -22.75 -0.48 -10.74
CA LYS A 61 -23.26 -0.05 -9.43
C LYS A 61 -24.08 -1.14 -8.75
N LYS A 62 -24.94 -1.85 -9.50
CA LYS A 62 -25.74 -2.98 -8.96
C LYS A 62 -24.84 -4.17 -8.55
N GLU A 63 -23.85 -4.48 -9.35
CA GLU A 63 -22.87 -5.52 -9.05
C GLU A 63 -22.05 -5.16 -7.81
N GLY A 64 -21.61 -3.91 -7.69
CA GLY A 64 -20.91 -3.40 -6.52
C GLY A 64 -21.74 -3.51 -5.24
N THR A 65 -23.00 -3.09 -5.26
CA THR A 65 -23.87 -3.19 -4.07
C THR A 65 -24.15 -4.64 -3.69
N ARG A 66 -24.29 -5.53 -4.68
CA ARG A 66 -24.46 -6.97 -4.42
C ARG A 66 -23.20 -7.57 -3.80
N TRP A 67 -22.04 -7.24 -4.35
CA TRP A 67 -20.76 -7.72 -3.82
C TRP A 67 -20.52 -7.23 -2.38
N GLU A 68 -20.86 -5.97 -2.06
CA GLU A 68 -20.79 -5.45 -0.70
C GLU A 68 -21.69 -6.22 0.28
N ALA A 69 -22.93 -6.52 -0.12
CA ALA A 69 -23.85 -7.31 0.69
C ALA A 69 -23.35 -8.74 0.90
N ASP A 70 -22.78 -9.38 -0.10
CA ASP A 70 -22.19 -10.72 0.00
C ASP A 70 -20.93 -10.69 0.88
N ARG A 71 -20.13 -9.63 0.82
CA ARG A 71 -18.99 -9.37 1.70
C ARG A 71 -19.39 -9.22 3.16
N GLU A 72 -20.46 -8.48 3.46
CA GLU A 72 -20.98 -8.35 4.82
C GLU A 72 -21.43 -9.71 5.38
N ARG A 73 -22.11 -10.55 4.55
CA ARG A 73 -22.48 -11.92 4.94
C ARG A 73 -21.24 -12.78 5.20
N ALA A 74 -20.23 -12.68 4.36
CA ALA A 74 -18.97 -13.40 4.53
C ALA A 74 -18.27 -13.00 5.84
N ARG A 75 -18.25 -11.70 6.19
CA ARG A 75 -17.74 -11.22 7.48
C ARG A 75 -18.52 -11.78 8.66
N ALA A 76 -19.85 -11.78 8.59
CA ALA A 76 -20.69 -12.30 9.66
C ALA A 76 -20.47 -13.79 9.91
N GLN A 77 -20.05 -14.56 8.91
CA GLN A 77 -19.74 -15.99 9.01
C GLN A 77 -18.27 -16.27 9.38
N SER A 78 -17.41 -15.29 9.28
CA SER A 78 -15.98 -15.45 9.52
C SER A 78 -15.65 -15.40 11.01
N MET A 79 -14.81 -16.34 11.45
CA MET A 79 -14.32 -16.39 12.83
C MET A 79 -13.41 -15.20 13.22
N TRP A 80 -12.99 -14.40 12.26
CA TRP A 80 -12.04 -13.31 12.47
C TRP A 80 -12.70 -11.96 12.77
N TYR A 81 -14.01 -11.87 12.59
CA TYR A 81 -14.81 -10.66 12.77
C TYR A 81 -15.86 -10.83 13.85
N GLY A 82 -16.41 -9.73 14.31
CA GLY A 82 -17.49 -9.75 15.30
C GLY A 82 -17.06 -9.90 16.75
N PRO A 83 -18.02 -10.07 17.67
CA PRO A 83 -17.74 -10.09 19.11
C PRO A 83 -17.01 -11.35 19.58
N ASP A 84 -17.22 -12.49 18.90
CA ASP A 84 -16.68 -13.80 19.27
C ASP A 84 -15.29 -14.08 18.63
N ARG A 85 -14.72 -13.09 17.95
CA ARG A 85 -13.40 -13.21 17.33
C ARG A 85 -12.29 -13.55 18.34
N PRO A 86 -11.19 -14.20 17.92
CA PRO A 86 -10.04 -14.43 18.79
C PRO A 86 -9.46 -13.10 19.26
N LYS A 87 -9.41 -12.93 20.58
CA LYS A 87 -8.86 -11.72 21.22
C LYS A 87 -7.43 -11.97 21.70
N TRP A 88 -6.67 -10.90 21.89
CA TRP A 88 -5.33 -10.98 22.43
C TRP A 88 -5.32 -11.58 23.84
N LEU A 89 -4.61 -12.68 24.01
CA LEU A 89 -4.38 -13.37 25.28
C LEU A 89 -2.91 -13.13 25.67
N GLY A 90 -2.59 -11.90 26.06
CA GLY A 90 -1.25 -11.58 26.55
C GLY A 90 -1.03 -12.07 27.98
N PRO A 91 0.22 -12.02 28.47
CA PRO A 91 0.56 -12.42 29.83
C PRO A 91 0.01 -11.46 30.91
N LEU A 92 -0.42 -10.27 30.50
CA LEU A 92 -0.98 -9.24 31.39
C LEU A 92 -2.50 -9.22 31.27
N PRO A 93 -3.24 -9.05 32.40
CA PRO A 93 -4.67 -8.84 32.35
C PRO A 93 -4.95 -7.53 31.61
N PHE A 94 -5.74 -7.62 30.55
CA PHE A 94 -6.03 -6.49 29.67
C PHE A 94 -7.54 -6.36 29.50
N GLU A 95 -8.07 -5.15 29.76
CA GLU A 95 -9.46 -4.84 29.47
C GLU A 95 -9.61 -4.47 28.00
N TYR A 96 -10.48 -5.19 27.31
CA TYR A 96 -10.71 -4.97 25.88
C TYR A 96 -11.47 -3.66 25.65
N PRO A 97 -10.92 -2.74 24.84
CA PRO A 97 -11.57 -1.46 24.58
C PRO A 97 -12.91 -1.64 23.86
N ALA A 98 -13.93 -0.92 24.32
CA ALA A 98 -15.29 -1.00 23.76
C ALA A 98 -15.38 -0.46 22.29
N HIS A 99 -14.39 0.31 21.84
CA HIS A 99 -14.35 0.87 20.50
C HIS A 99 -13.85 -0.14 19.43
N LEU A 100 -13.18 -1.22 19.85
CA LEU A 100 -12.73 -2.30 18.94
C LEU A 100 -13.79 -3.40 18.89
N ARG A 101 -14.68 -3.30 17.89
CA ARG A 101 -15.85 -4.19 17.77
C ARG A 101 -15.62 -5.39 16.84
N GLY A 102 -14.45 -5.49 16.20
CA GLY A 102 -14.14 -6.53 15.23
C GLY A 102 -14.63 -6.23 13.82
N GLU A 103 -14.74 -4.96 13.45
CA GLU A 103 -15.11 -4.52 12.10
C GLU A 103 -13.91 -4.53 11.15
N LEU A 104 -12.71 -4.33 11.68
CA LEU A 104 -11.46 -4.28 10.92
C LEU A 104 -10.77 -5.66 10.86
N PRO A 105 -10.11 -6.00 9.75
CA PRO A 105 -9.35 -7.23 9.65
C PRO A 105 -8.17 -7.24 10.64
N GLY A 106 -8.00 -8.36 11.32
CA GLY A 106 -6.91 -8.51 12.30
C GLY A 106 -7.12 -7.74 13.61
N ASP A 107 -8.36 -7.41 13.96
CA ASP A 107 -8.70 -6.80 15.25
C ASP A 107 -8.71 -7.86 16.36
N TYR A 108 -7.66 -7.85 17.19
CA TYR A 108 -7.52 -8.71 18.39
C TYR A 108 -7.93 -8.01 19.67
N GLY A 109 -8.52 -6.81 19.60
CA GLY A 109 -8.90 -6.03 20.78
C GLY A 109 -7.72 -5.40 21.53
N TYR A 110 -6.54 -5.28 20.93
CA TYR A 110 -5.35 -4.76 21.58
C TYR A 110 -5.13 -3.28 21.27
N ASP A 111 -5.50 -2.40 22.20
CA ASP A 111 -5.23 -0.97 22.16
C ASP A 111 -4.99 -0.44 23.58
N PRO A 112 -3.81 -0.71 24.19
CA PRO A 112 -3.52 -0.33 25.57
C PRO A 112 -3.46 1.18 25.79
N LEU A 113 -3.14 1.95 24.75
CA LEU A 113 -3.02 3.41 24.82
C LEU A 113 -4.31 4.13 24.37
N SER A 114 -5.35 3.37 23.99
CA SER A 114 -6.62 3.90 23.50
C SER A 114 -6.48 4.90 22.34
N LEU A 115 -5.51 4.68 21.47
CA LEU A 115 -5.22 5.54 20.32
C LEU A 115 -6.34 5.52 19.27
N GLY A 116 -7.01 4.35 19.15
CA GLY A 116 -8.11 4.13 18.22
C GLY A 116 -9.50 4.55 18.74
N ARG A 117 -9.60 5.27 19.86
CA ARG A 117 -10.88 5.64 20.47
C ARG A 117 -11.78 6.49 19.56
N GLU A 118 -11.17 7.36 18.76
CA GLU A 118 -11.88 8.20 17.79
C GLU A 118 -11.95 7.47 16.43
N PRO A 119 -13.15 7.21 15.87
CA PRO A 119 -13.30 6.42 14.64
C PRO A 119 -12.47 6.93 13.46
N ALA A 120 -12.44 8.25 13.24
CA ALA A 120 -11.66 8.85 12.16
C ALA A 120 -10.15 8.63 12.31
N LYS A 121 -9.65 8.56 13.55
CA LYS A 121 -8.25 8.23 13.82
C LYS A 121 -7.99 6.74 13.62
N LEU A 122 -8.93 5.90 14.02
CA LEU A 122 -8.83 4.44 13.86
C LEU A 122 -8.70 4.07 12.38
N ASP A 123 -9.55 4.64 11.52
CA ASP A 123 -9.49 4.43 10.07
C ASP A 123 -8.14 4.86 9.50
N ARG A 124 -7.65 6.04 9.90
CA ARG A 124 -6.34 6.52 9.47
C ARG A 124 -5.19 5.63 9.96
N TYR A 125 -5.24 5.16 11.20
CA TYR A 125 -4.21 4.24 11.72
C TYR A 125 -4.26 2.90 11.02
N PHE A 126 -5.43 2.40 10.66
CA PHE A 126 -5.58 1.20 9.87
C PHE A 126 -4.96 1.37 8.46
N GLU A 127 -5.22 2.48 7.78
CA GLU A 127 -4.56 2.79 6.50
C GLU A 127 -3.03 2.81 6.62
N LEU A 128 -2.52 3.49 7.66
CA LEU A 128 -1.08 3.56 7.91
C LEU A 128 -0.49 2.19 8.26
N GLU A 129 -1.18 1.40 9.09
CA GLU A 129 -0.77 0.03 9.41
C GLU A 129 -0.66 -0.82 8.15
N LEU A 130 -1.66 -0.76 7.27
CA LEU A 130 -1.67 -1.53 6.02
C LEU A 130 -0.51 -1.14 5.10
N LEU A 131 -0.22 0.15 4.97
CA LEU A 131 0.92 0.62 4.19
C LEU A 131 2.26 0.15 4.77
N HIS A 132 2.46 0.34 6.07
CA HIS A 132 3.67 -0.14 6.73
C HIS A 132 3.81 -1.66 6.63
N ALA A 133 2.72 -2.39 6.74
CA ALA A 133 2.67 -3.83 6.56
C ALA A 133 3.16 -4.26 5.16
N ARG A 134 2.65 -3.63 4.11
CA ARG A 134 3.04 -3.91 2.72
C ARG A 134 4.51 -3.60 2.47
N TRP A 135 4.97 -2.42 2.88
CA TRP A 135 6.37 -2.04 2.76
C TRP A 135 7.30 -2.95 3.57
N ALA A 136 6.91 -3.33 4.78
CA ALA A 136 7.70 -4.24 5.60
C ALA A 136 7.80 -5.64 5.00
N MET A 137 6.73 -6.17 4.40
CA MET A 137 6.78 -7.46 3.70
C MET A 137 7.73 -7.43 2.50
N LEU A 138 7.67 -6.38 1.68
CA LEU A 138 8.59 -6.19 0.56
C LEU A 138 10.04 -6.01 1.05
N GLY A 139 10.22 -5.20 2.10
CA GLY A 139 11.53 -4.97 2.68
C GLY A 139 12.13 -6.23 3.31
N ALA A 140 11.35 -7.02 4.03
CA ALA A 140 11.82 -8.29 4.60
C ALA A 140 12.24 -9.29 3.51
N LEU A 141 11.47 -9.38 2.43
CA LEU A 141 11.84 -10.19 1.27
C LEU A 141 13.14 -9.67 0.63
N GLY A 142 13.24 -8.36 0.43
CA GLY A 142 14.43 -7.72 -0.15
C GLY A 142 15.70 -7.84 0.70
N ALA A 143 15.56 -7.98 2.02
CA ALA A 143 16.69 -8.23 2.90
C ALA A 143 17.14 -9.70 2.91
N LEU A 144 16.19 -10.64 2.86
CA LEU A 144 16.47 -12.06 2.98
C LEU A 144 16.84 -12.74 1.66
N LEU A 145 16.16 -12.34 0.57
CA LEU A 145 16.30 -13.05 -0.72
C LEU A 145 17.71 -13.00 -1.32
N PRO A 146 18.41 -11.85 -1.38
CA PRO A 146 19.77 -11.81 -1.91
C PRO A 146 20.74 -12.68 -1.10
N GLU A 147 20.66 -12.60 0.22
CA GLU A 147 21.50 -13.40 1.11
C GLU A 147 21.23 -14.91 0.95
N ALA A 148 19.95 -15.30 0.86
CA ALA A 148 19.55 -16.68 0.62
C ALA A 148 20.05 -17.23 -0.73
N LEU A 149 19.93 -16.45 -1.81
CA LEU A 149 20.39 -16.84 -3.13
C LEU A 149 21.90 -16.99 -3.21
N GLN A 150 22.64 -16.13 -2.52
CA GLN A 150 24.09 -16.24 -2.43
C GLN A 150 24.52 -17.44 -1.61
N LEU A 151 23.89 -17.71 -0.46
CA LEU A 151 24.17 -18.90 0.35
C LEU A 151 23.83 -20.19 -0.41
N ALA A 152 22.80 -20.18 -1.24
CA ALA A 152 22.45 -21.31 -2.11
C ALA A 152 23.39 -21.46 -3.32
N GLY A 153 24.30 -20.52 -3.56
CA GLY A 153 25.21 -20.53 -4.72
C GLY A 153 24.49 -20.31 -6.06
N THR A 154 23.25 -19.82 -6.03
CA THR A 154 22.43 -19.62 -7.24
C THR A 154 22.73 -18.27 -7.90
N ALA A 155 23.11 -17.29 -7.12
CA ALA A 155 23.42 -15.94 -7.57
C ALA A 155 24.68 -15.42 -6.88
N ASP A 156 25.49 -14.66 -7.62
CA ASP A 156 26.71 -14.04 -7.11
C ASP A 156 26.50 -12.53 -7.04
N PHE A 157 26.18 -12.05 -5.84
CA PHE A 157 26.00 -10.62 -5.57
C PHE A 157 27.30 -10.00 -5.10
N LEU A 158 27.60 -8.79 -5.55
CA LEU A 158 28.73 -8.03 -5.07
C LEU A 158 28.61 -7.78 -3.55
N GLU A 159 27.41 -7.39 -3.12
CA GLU A 159 27.05 -7.18 -1.72
C GLU A 159 25.67 -7.77 -1.43
N PRO A 160 25.56 -8.90 -0.73
CA PRO A 160 24.27 -9.52 -0.41
C PRO A 160 23.58 -8.89 0.79
N VAL A 161 24.35 -8.21 1.64
CA VAL A 161 23.84 -7.66 2.91
C VAL A 161 23.12 -6.34 2.67
N TRP A 162 21.83 -6.31 2.98
CA TRP A 162 20.91 -5.23 2.65
C TRP A 162 21.34 -3.82 3.09
N TRP A 163 21.97 -3.69 4.27
CA TRP A 163 22.39 -2.39 4.79
C TRP A 163 23.73 -1.92 4.18
N ASN A 164 24.55 -2.82 3.66
CA ASN A 164 25.85 -2.50 3.09
C ASN A 164 25.78 -2.12 1.60
N VAL A 165 24.75 -2.57 0.88
CA VAL A 165 24.54 -2.26 -0.54
C VAL A 165 24.54 -0.76 -0.81
N GLY A 166 23.80 0.02 0.00
CA GLY A 166 23.74 1.48 -0.14
C GLY A 166 25.10 2.14 0.15
N TYR A 167 25.80 1.65 1.16
CA TYR A 167 27.14 2.17 1.49
C TYR A 167 28.14 1.86 0.37
N ALA A 168 28.16 0.64 -0.15
CA ALA A 168 29.03 0.27 -1.27
C ALA A 168 28.79 1.17 -2.49
N LYS A 169 27.52 1.43 -2.84
CA LYS A 169 27.18 2.32 -3.96
C LYS A 169 27.61 3.77 -3.74
N LEU A 170 27.52 4.27 -2.51
CA LEU A 170 27.91 5.65 -2.20
C LEU A 170 29.41 5.85 -2.05
N SER A 171 30.14 4.82 -1.60
CA SER A 171 31.57 4.93 -1.30
C SER A 171 32.48 4.60 -2.50
N THR A 172 32.10 3.58 -3.28
CA THR A 172 32.97 3.07 -4.36
C THR A 172 32.45 3.39 -5.76
N ASP A 173 31.22 3.91 -5.88
CA ASP A 173 30.53 4.13 -7.15
C ASP A 173 30.54 2.89 -8.08
N GLU A 174 30.70 1.71 -7.50
CA GLU A 174 30.75 0.45 -8.24
C GLU A 174 29.39 0.08 -8.86
N ASP A 175 29.48 -0.63 -9.98
CA ASP A 175 28.30 -1.18 -10.66
C ASP A 175 27.74 -2.37 -9.85
N LEU A 176 26.67 -2.14 -9.09
CA LEU A 176 26.01 -3.18 -8.33
C LEU A 176 25.24 -4.15 -9.23
N ASN A 177 25.40 -5.41 -8.96
CA ASN A 177 24.68 -6.50 -9.63
C ASN A 177 23.45 -6.91 -8.83
N TYR A 178 22.34 -6.19 -9.01
CA TYR A 178 21.14 -6.40 -8.20
C TYR A 178 20.44 -7.77 -8.39
N LEU A 179 20.57 -8.38 -9.55
CA LEU A 179 19.89 -9.66 -9.84
C LEU A 179 20.83 -10.87 -9.76
N GLY A 180 22.10 -10.67 -9.39
CA GLY A 180 23.07 -11.75 -9.32
C GLY A 180 23.41 -12.39 -10.67
N VAL A 181 22.91 -11.82 -11.78
CA VAL A 181 23.17 -12.30 -13.15
C VAL A 181 24.30 -11.50 -13.76
N ALA A 182 25.38 -12.17 -14.11
CA ALA A 182 26.53 -11.54 -14.75
C ALA A 182 26.09 -10.81 -16.03
N GLY A 183 26.39 -9.54 -16.14
CA GLY A 183 26.04 -8.71 -17.29
C GLY A 183 24.70 -7.98 -17.19
N LEU A 184 23.82 -8.31 -16.28
CA LEU A 184 22.55 -7.60 -16.06
C LEU A 184 22.74 -6.49 -15.02
N ARG A 185 23.19 -5.32 -15.46
CA ARG A 185 23.48 -4.18 -14.62
C ARG A 185 22.32 -3.17 -14.57
N VAL A 186 21.09 -3.64 -14.57
CA VAL A 186 19.91 -2.78 -14.50
C VAL A 186 19.91 -2.04 -13.17
N ALA A 187 19.83 -0.73 -13.22
CA ALA A 187 19.90 0.20 -12.07
C ALA A 187 21.23 0.21 -11.30
N GLY A 188 22.08 -0.82 -11.38
CA GLY A 188 23.36 -0.87 -10.70
C GLY A 188 24.42 0.09 -11.24
N GLY A 189 24.46 0.28 -12.58
CA GLY A 189 25.39 1.21 -13.26
C GLY A 189 24.94 2.67 -13.27
N GLN A 190 23.80 3.01 -12.70
CA GLN A 190 23.28 4.38 -12.69
C GLN A 190 23.85 5.18 -11.51
N GLY A 191 24.14 6.46 -11.75
CA GLY A 191 24.54 7.37 -10.68
C GLY A 191 23.41 7.60 -9.66
N VAL A 192 23.78 7.91 -8.42
CA VAL A 192 22.86 8.14 -7.31
C VAL A 192 21.77 9.17 -7.64
N ALA A 193 22.14 10.23 -8.38
CA ALA A 193 21.19 11.28 -8.79
C ALA A 193 20.08 10.74 -9.71
N ILE A 194 20.40 9.84 -10.65
CA ILE A 194 19.44 9.23 -11.57
C ILE A 194 18.53 8.26 -10.78
N ILE A 195 19.10 7.48 -9.88
CA ILE A 195 18.34 6.60 -9.00
C ILE A 195 17.34 7.38 -8.15
N ALA A 196 17.80 8.49 -7.54
CA ALA A 196 16.92 9.36 -6.74
C ALA A 196 15.81 9.98 -7.60
N PHE A 197 16.12 10.45 -8.81
CA PHE A 197 15.12 10.98 -9.73
C PHE A 197 14.06 9.92 -10.10
N CYS A 198 14.49 8.71 -10.43
CA CYS A 198 13.57 7.60 -10.71
C CYS A 198 12.70 7.26 -9.51
N GLN A 199 13.24 7.26 -8.29
CA GLN A 199 12.46 7.03 -7.08
C GLN A 199 11.42 8.12 -6.84
N VAL A 200 11.78 9.40 -7.03
CA VAL A 200 10.82 10.50 -6.93
C VAL A 200 9.68 10.34 -7.95
N LEU A 201 10.02 10.02 -9.19
CA LEU A 201 9.01 9.88 -10.25
C LEU A 201 8.14 8.64 -10.08
N LEU A 202 8.75 7.47 -9.82
CA LEU A 202 8.05 6.17 -9.86
C LEU A 202 7.48 5.74 -8.51
N MET A 203 7.97 6.29 -7.40
CA MET A 203 7.49 5.95 -6.06
C MET A 203 6.74 7.12 -5.42
N PHE A 204 7.38 8.27 -5.28
CA PHE A 204 6.77 9.41 -4.63
C PHE A 204 5.57 9.96 -5.42
N GLY A 205 5.65 10.03 -6.75
CA GLY A 205 4.55 10.51 -7.60
C GLY A 205 3.26 9.71 -7.39
N PRO A 206 3.26 8.40 -7.62
CA PRO A 206 2.08 7.54 -7.40
C PRO A 206 1.57 7.55 -5.95
N GLU A 207 2.47 7.53 -4.96
CA GLU A 207 2.08 7.62 -3.54
C GLU A 207 1.41 8.94 -3.19
N TYR A 208 1.93 10.06 -3.74
CA TYR A 208 1.30 11.37 -3.58
C TYR A 208 -0.08 11.42 -4.22
N ALA A 209 -0.21 10.89 -5.45
CA ALA A 209 -1.49 10.80 -6.14
C ALA A 209 -2.51 9.99 -5.34
N ARG A 210 -2.09 8.84 -4.79
CA ARG A 210 -2.90 7.99 -3.93
C ARG A 210 -3.32 8.71 -2.64
N ALA A 211 -2.40 9.41 -1.99
CA ALA A 211 -2.67 10.12 -0.74
C ALA A 211 -3.63 11.30 -0.92
N CYS A 212 -3.52 12.00 -2.05
CA CYS A 212 -4.36 13.15 -2.38
C CYS A 212 -5.67 12.77 -3.09
N GLY A 213 -5.82 11.52 -3.56
CA GLY A 213 -7.02 11.08 -4.29
C GLY A 213 -7.22 11.82 -5.61
N ILE A 214 -6.14 12.01 -6.39
CA ILE A 214 -6.19 12.76 -7.65
C ILE A 214 -6.71 11.86 -8.77
N ASP A 215 -8.00 11.94 -9.06
CA ASP A 215 -8.67 11.15 -10.10
C ASP A 215 -8.05 11.31 -11.50
N ALA A 216 -7.50 12.48 -11.80
CA ALA A 216 -6.86 12.76 -13.09
C ALA A 216 -5.56 11.96 -13.33
N LEU A 217 -4.94 11.45 -12.27
CA LEU A 217 -3.76 10.59 -12.35
C LEU A 217 -4.09 9.10 -12.26
N GLU A 218 -5.39 8.75 -12.23
CA GLU A 218 -5.83 7.36 -12.37
C GLU A 218 -5.64 6.90 -13.82
N PRO A 219 -4.58 6.16 -14.14
CA PRO A 219 -4.38 5.70 -15.51
C PRO A 219 -5.42 4.63 -15.82
N LEU A 220 -6.30 4.91 -16.78
CA LEU A 220 -7.20 3.92 -17.39
C LEU A 220 -8.37 3.40 -16.53
N GLY A 221 -8.80 4.13 -15.51
CA GLY A 221 -9.89 3.69 -14.63
C GLY A 221 -9.55 2.40 -13.87
N VAL A 222 -8.27 2.23 -13.54
CA VAL A 222 -7.74 1.10 -12.80
C VAL A 222 -8.20 1.11 -11.35
N TYR A 223 -8.50 2.29 -10.85
CA TYR A 223 -9.08 2.45 -9.52
C TYR A 223 -10.56 2.17 -9.59
N LEU A 224 -10.96 1.05 -9.05
CA LEU A 224 -12.38 0.76 -8.88
C LEU A 224 -12.97 1.78 -7.90
N PRO A 225 -14.21 2.26 -8.14
CA PRO A 225 -14.92 3.07 -7.18
C PRO A 225 -15.16 2.23 -5.93
N GLY A 226 -14.33 2.41 -4.91
CA GLY A 226 -14.33 1.58 -3.71
C GLY A 226 -13.29 2.03 -2.72
N ASP A 227 -12.78 1.08 -1.98
CA ASP A 227 -11.77 1.32 -0.95
C ASP A 227 -10.39 1.59 -1.60
N LYS A 228 -9.84 2.80 -1.39
CA LYS A 228 -8.51 3.18 -1.88
C LYS A 228 -7.37 2.25 -1.40
N ASN A 229 -7.61 1.52 -0.31
CA ASN A 229 -6.66 0.56 0.24
C ASN A 229 -6.65 -0.76 -0.52
N TYR A 230 -7.74 -1.06 -1.23
CA TYR A 230 -7.94 -2.29 -2.00
C TYR A 230 -8.48 -1.98 -3.40
N PRO A 231 -7.65 -1.38 -4.26
CA PRO A 231 -8.09 -0.92 -5.58
C PRO A 231 -8.60 -2.04 -6.49
N GLY A 232 -8.07 -3.25 -6.35
CA GLY A 232 -8.45 -4.38 -7.19
C GLY A 232 -8.08 -4.23 -8.67
N GLY A 233 -8.78 -4.94 -9.53
CA GLY A 233 -8.56 -4.88 -10.98
C GLY A 233 -7.33 -5.67 -11.45
N TRP A 234 -7.19 -5.82 -12.78
CA TRP A 234 -6.13 -6.64 -13.39
C TRP A 234 -4.69 -6.30 -12.96
N PRO A 235 -4.29 -5.03 -12.76
CA PRO A 235 -2.92 -4.72 -12.34
C PRO A 235 -2.59 -5.13 -10.91
N PHE A 236 -3.59 -5.13 -10.01
CA PHE A 236 -3.41 -5.42 -8.59
C PHE A 236 -3.86 -6.83 -8.21
N ASP A 237 -4.81 -7.40 -8.93
CA ASP A 237 -5.32 -8.76 -8.72
C ASP A 237 -5.41 -9.53 -10.05
N PRO A 238 -4.27 -9.90 -10.66
CA PRO A 238 -4.26 -10.65 -11.91
C PRO A 238 -4.88 -12.05 -11.79
N LEU A 239 -4.86 -12.63 -10.59
CA LEU A 239 -5.42 -13.95 -10.30
C LEU A 239 -6.91 -13.91 -9.94
N ASN A 240 -7.49 -12.73 -9.83
CA ASN A 240 -8.90 -12.51 -9.46
C ASN A 240 -9.32 -13.18 -8.14
N LEU A 241 -8.45 -13.19 -7.16
CA LEU A 241 -8.72 -13.74 -5.83
C LEU A 241 -9.77 -12.94 -5.05
N SER A 242 -9.93 -11.66 -5.39
CA SER A 242 -10.91 -10.76 -4.79
C SER A 242 -12.35 -10.96 -5.28
N LYS A 243 -12.58 -11.83 -6.29
CA LYS A 243 -13.94 -12.07 -6.83
C LYS A 243 -14.87 -12.73 -5.82
N ASP A 244 -14.36 -13.66 -5.02
CA ASP A 244 -15.11 -14.31 -3.95
C ASP A 244 -15.02 -13.47 -2.68
N PRO A 245 -16.14 -12.92 -2.17
CA PRO A 245 -16.14 -12.09 -0.97
C PRO A 245 -15.59 -12.80 0.27
N ALA A 246 -15.83 -14.11 0.42
CA ALA A 246 -15.33 -14.87 1.57
C ALA A 246 -13.80 -15.02 1.51
N MET A 247 -13.26 -15.36 0.35
CA MET A 247 -11.82 -15.44 0.13
C MET A 247 -11.15 -14.08 0.29
N PHE A 248 -11.78 -13.01 -0.20
CA PHE A 248 -11.26 -11.64 -0.05
C PHE A 248 -11.09 -11.24 1.42
N GLU A 249 -12.11 -11.46 2.27
CA GLU A 249 -12.02 -11.12 3.70
C GLU A 249 -10.98 -11.98 4.43
N ASP A 250 -10.83 -13.25 4.09
CA ASP A 250 -9.80 -14.11 4.65
C ASP A 250 -8.38 -13.65 4.22
N MET A 251 -8.20 -13.26 2.96
CA MET A 251 -6.93 -12.72 2.46
C MET A 251 -6.55 -11.40 3.13
N ARG A 252 -7.50 -10.52 3.41
CA ARG A 252 -7.26 -9.28 4.16
C ARG A 252 -6.72 -9.57 5.56
N VAL A 253 -7.28 -10.54 6.25
CA VAL A 253 -6.78 -10.95 7.58
C VAL A 253 -5.39 -11.53 7.48
N LYS A 254 -5.12 -12.38 6.48
CA LYS A 254 -3.79 -12.94 6.23
C LYS A 254 -2.77 -11.84 5.90
N GLU A 255 -3.13 -10.86 5.09
CA GLU A 255 -2.28 -9.71 4.75
C GLU A 255 -1.81 -8.97 6.01
N ILE A 256 -2.75 -8.57 6.87
CA ILE A 256 -2.42 -7.85 8.11
C ILE A 256 -1.56 -8.70 9.06
N LYS A 257 -1.87 -9.99 9.22
CA LYS A 257 -1.07 -10.89 10.07
C LYS A 257 0.38 -11.02 9.59
N ASN A 258 0.56 -11.29 8.30
CA ASN A 258 1.90 -11.38 7.71
C ASN A 258 2.61 -10.02 7.74
N GLY A 259 1.88 -8.93 7.53
CA GLY A 259 2.42 -7.59 7.63
C GLY A 259 2.93 -7.24 9.02
N ARG A 260 2.17 -7.56 10.08
CA ARG A 260 2.62 -7.38 11.46
C ARG A 260 3.86 -8.19 11.77
N LEU A 261 3.90 -9.44 11.32
CA LEU A 261 5.10 -10.29 11.44
C LEU A 261 6.31 -9.65 10.74
N ALA A 262 6.12 -9.16 9.53
CA ALA A 262 7.19 -8.51 8.76
C ALA A 262 7.69 -7.21 9.40
N MET A 263 6.80 -6.39 9.98
CA MET A 263 7.20 -5.18 10.71
C MET A 263 8.06 -5.51 11.93
N VAL A 264 7.70 -6.55 12.70
CA VAL A 264 8.51 -7.01 13.84
C VAL A 264 9.83 -7.62 13.37
N ALA A 265 9.81 -8.40 12.28
CA ALA A 265 11.02 -8.96 11.68
C ALA A 265 11.99 -7.85 11.24
N TRP A 266 11.48 -6.77 10.63
CA TRP A 266 12.30 -5.62 10.23
C TRP A 266 13.00 -4.96 11.44
N LEU A 267 12.30 -4.79 12.54
CA LEU A 267 12.89 -4.29 13.77
C LEU A 267 14.00 -5.22 14.26
N GLY A 268 13.78 -6.54 14.17
CA GLY A 268 14.78 -7.54 14.48
C GLY A 268 16.01 -7.44 13.57
N PHE A 269 15.83 -7.32 12.26
CA PHE A 269 16.94 -7.19 11.29
C PHE A 269 17.76 -5.92 11.55
N ALA A 270 17.10 -4.80 11.86
CA ALA A 270 17.79 -3.56 12.19
C ALA A 270 18.62 -3.68 13.48
N ALA A 271 18.05 -4.30 14.52
CA ALA A 271 18.74 -4.53 15.78
C ALA A 271 19.96 -5.49 15.60
N GLN A 272 19.76 -6.58 14.86
CA GLN A 272 20.85 -7.53 14.53
C GLN A 272 21.97 -6.84 13.74
N ALA A 273 21.63 -6.10 12.68
CA ALA A 273 22.60 -5.36 11.89
C ALA A 273 23.41 -4.37 12.73
N ALA A 274 22.77 -3.69 13.68
CA ALA A 274 23.44 -2.73 14.57
C ALA A 274 24.42 -3.40 15.54
N VAL A 275 24.09 -4.59 16.04
CA VAL A 275 24.88 -5.31 17.04
C VAL A 275 25.95 -6.20 16.40
N THR A 276 25.56 -7.05 15.44
CA THR A 276 26.42 -8.08 14.87
C THR A 276 27.13 -7.65 13.61
N ARG A 277 26.60 -6.66 12.90
CA ARG A 277 27.08 -6.20 11.57
C ARG A 277 27.08 -7.30 10.52
N GLN A 278 26.26 -8.32 10.71
CA GLN A 278 26.08 -9.45 9.79
C GLN A 278 24.67 -9.43 9.23
N GLY A 279 24.45 -10.17 8.14
CA GLY A 279 23.13 -10.36 7.58
C GLY A 279 22.25 -11.25 8.45
N PRO A 280 20.93 -11.18 8.31
CA PRO A 280 19.99 -11.90 9.16
C PRO A 280 20.10 -13.42 9.02
N LEU A 281 20.37 -13.94 7.82
CA LEU A 281 20.54 -15.40 7.62
C LEU A 281 21.87 -15.89 8.15
N MET A 282 22.95 -15.14 8.01
CA MET A 282 24.26 -15.50 8.60
C MET A 282 24.15 -15.58 10.11
N ASN A 283 23.50 -14.63 10.77
CA ASN A 283 23.24 -14.70 12.20
C ASN A 283 22.45 -15.95 12.60
N LEU A 284 21.42 -16.30 11.81
CA LEU A 284 20.63 -17.51 12.07
C LEU A 284 21.49 -18.78 11.95
N MET A 285 22.31 -18.87 10.92
CA MET A 285 23.20 -20.02 10.69
C MET A 285 24.23 -20.16 11.78
N GLU A 286 24.77 -19.06 12.29
CA GLU A 286 25.73 -19.09 13.40
C GLU A 286 25.07 -19.60 14.70
N VAL A 287 23.85 -19.18 15.00
CA VAL A 287 23.09 -19.65 16.17
C VAL A 287 22.71 -21.12 16.05
N VAL A 288 22.34 -21.60 14.88
CA VAL A 288 21.96 -23.01 14.65
C VAL A 288 23.18 -23.93 14.55
N GLY A 289 24.39 -23.36 14.47
CA GLY A 289 25.64 -24.14 14.44
C GLY A 289 25.94 -24.82 13.10
N THR A 290 25.27 -24.40 12.04
CA THR A 290 25.59 -24.82 10.66
C THR A 290 26.71 -23.93 10.13
N ARG A 291 27.92 -24.23 10.50
CA ARG A 291 29.13 -23.62 9.93
C ARG A 291 29.58 -24.41 8.71
#